data_7becf2a2fd1444fd5a98a7520bff89eb
#
_entry.id   7becf2a2fd1444fd5a98a7520bff89eb
#
_cell.length_a   1.000
_cell.length_b   1.000
_cell.length_c   1.000
_cell.angle_alpha   90.00
_cell.angle_beta   90.00
_cell.angle_gamma   90.00
#
_symmetry.space_group_name_H-M   'P 1'
#
loop_
_entity.id
_entity.type
_entity.pdbx_description
1 polymer ?
#
loop_
_entity_poly.entity_id
_entity_poly.type
_entity_poly.pdbx_seq_one_letter_code
_entity_poly.pdbx_strand_id
1 'polypeptide(L)'
;MAENLTYDVVYSSEIEGIRLNVDEVRSSIARKLGIESVKYTAPSHYVDSVVGVMLEAIQHYDMPLSKEKLCAWQAAFFPSGYSEGSQIEIGQYRTNEEHIVSGMFGREKVHYIAPSPDRLEEEMQKFLDWFDGEELVSSVIRSAVAHFWFVSIHPFEDGNGRLARILSDMLLARGEKSEFSFYNVSSQINKDKSHYYEILERMQHGDGDLTEWLVWYMQKLVDALDEADTIVTTILNKSFFWQKASSIPMTERQTQMLNLFLDGYEAKITSKTWATLAKCSKDTAIRDIQDLVDKNILIKDIPGAKRPSYSIVYDAEDLTQFFTDINITEENGIPYLNALYKGKKQICERILKLDADRYQKGDLPSSNLLSKYCSYMVASNRE
;
A
#
# COMPACT_ATOMS: atom_id res chain seq x y z
N MET A 1 7.86 1.53 -7.21
CA MET A 1 8.00 0.10 -7.48
C MET A 1 8.76 -0.64 -6.38
N ALA A 2 10.08 -0.53 -6.25
CA ALA A 2 10.85 -1.29 -5.23
C ALA A 2 10.35 -1.06 -3.79
N GLU A 3 9.87 0.11 -3.46
CA GLU A 3 9.29 0.42 -2.16
C GLU A 3 7.95 -0.30 -1.94
N ASN A 4 7.07 -0.33 -2.93
CA ASN A 4 5.81 -1.06 -2.85
C ASN A 4 6.04 -2.56 -2.65
N LEU A 5 6.93 -3.17 -3.45
CA LEU A 5 7.34 -4.56 -3.28
C LEU A 5 7.96 -4.84 -1.90
N THR A 6 8.73 -3.87 -1.36
CA THR A 6 9.29 -3.99 0.00
C THR A 6 8.20 -4.15 1.03
N TYR A 7 7.20 -3.29 1.00
CA TYR A 7 6.11 -3.34 1.95
C TYR A 7 5.16 -4.52 1.72
N ASP A 8 5.02 -4.99 0.49
CA ASP A 8 4.21 -6.18 0.22
C ASP A 8 4.81 -7.44 0.84
N VAL A 9 6.12 -7.66 0.67
CA VAL A 9 6.85 -8.73 1.37
C VAL A 9 6.71 -8.60 2.89
N VAL A 10 6.88 -7.39 3.42
CA VAL A 10 6.81 -7.12 4.88
C VAL A 10 5.42 -7.41 5.40
N TYR A 11 4.38 -6.83 4.82
CA TYR A 11 3.01 -7.00 5.31
C TYR A 11 2.47 -8.41 5.10
N SER A 12 2.79 -9.05 3.96
CA SER A 12 2.44 -10.45 3.74
C SER A 12 3.04 -11.37 4.81
N SER A 13 4.26 -11.10 5.25
CA SER A 13 4.90 -11.85 6.34
C SER A 13 4.30 -11.48 7.72
N GLU A 14 3.96 -10.22 7.94
CA GLU A 14 3.40 -9.73 9.20
C GLU A 14 1.98 -10.26 9.46
N ILE A 15 1.19 -10.51 8.41
CA ILE A 15 -0.09 -11.20 8.50
C ILE A 15 0.09 -12.57 9.18
N GLU A 16 1.16 -13.28 8.88
CA GLU A 16 1.51 -14.58 9.50
C GLU A 16 2.30 -14.44 10.81
N GLY A 17 2.40 -13.23 11.36
CA GLY A 17 3.10 -12.97 12.63
C GLY A 17 4.62 -12.86 12.50
N ILE A 18 5.18 -12.93 11.30
CA ILE A 18 6.62 -12.88 11.02
C ILE A 18 7.03 -11.43 10.77
N ARG A 19 7.91 -10.88 11.62
CA ARG A 19 8.42 -9.52 11.46
C ARG A 19 9.73 -9.53 10.69
N LEU A 20 9.73 -8.90 9.53
CA LEU A 20 10.92 -8.72 8.70
C LEU A 20 11.56 -7.34 8.93
N ASN A 21 12.87 -7.27 8.76
CA ASN A 21 13.59 -6.00 8.74
C ASN A 21 13.39 -5.34 7.37
N VAL A 22 12.74 -4.18 7.35
CA VAL A 22 12.42 -3.43 6.12
C VAL A 22 13.68 -3.08 5.31
N ASP A 23 14.79 -2.73 5.98
CA ASP A 23 16.04 -2.37 5.29
C ASP A 23 16.71 -3.60 4.65
N GLU A 24 16.59 -4.80 5.24
CA GLU A 24 17.03 -6.05 4.62
C GLU A 24 16.19 -6.39 3.39
N VAL A 25 14.86 -6.30 3.48
CA VAL A 25 13.94 -6.56 2.37
C VAL A 25 14.22 -5.59 1.23
N ARG A 26 14.31 -4.28 1.51
CA ARG A 26 14.66 -3.24 0.53
C ARG A 26 15.98 -3.52 -0.17
N SER A 27 17.01 -3.91 0.59
CA SER A 27 18.33 -4.20 0.05
C SER A 27 18.33 -5.46 -0.83
N SER A 28 17.58 -6.50 -0.46
CA SER A 28 17.41 -7.70 -1.26
C SER A 28 16.72 -7.39 -2.60
N ILE A 29 15.62 -6.64 -2.57
CA ILE A 29 14.88 -6.23 -3.77
C ILE A 29 15.77 -5.38 -4.67
N ALA A 30 16.44 -4.35 -4.12
CA ALA A 30 17.31 -3.47 -4.89
C ALA A 30 18.43 -4.26 -5.60
N ARG A 31 19.07 -5.20 -4.89
CA ARG A 31 20.12 -6.06 -5.46
C ARG A 31 19.57 -6.93 -6.60
N LYS A 32 18.42 -7.58 -6.42
CA LYS A 32 17.83 -8.48 -7.42
C LYS A 32 17.33 -7.73 -8.66
N LEU A 33 16.89 -6.47 -8.50
CA LEU A 33 16.47 -5.60 -9.59
C LEU A 33 17.62 -4.77 -10.21
N GLY A 34 18.85 -4.88 -9.71
CA GLY A 34 19.99 -4.11 -10.21
C GLY A 34 19.92 -2.62 -9.90
N ILE A 35 19.16 -2.22 -8.86
CA ILE A 35 19.01 -0.83 -8.44
C ILE A 35 20.17 -0.47 -7.47
N GLU A 36 20.91 0.59 -7.79
CA GLU A 36 21.93 1.11 -6.86
C GLU A 36 21.26 1.65 -5.59
N SER A 37 21.63 1.10 -4.43
CA SER A 37 21.12 1.52 -3.13
C SER A 37 22.15 2.39 -2.41
N VAL A 38 21.68 3.53 -1.89
CA VAL A 38 22.53 4.46 -1.09
C VAL A 38 22.95 3.83 0.24
N LYS A 39 22.10 2.93 0.79
CA LYS A 39 22.36 2.23 2.05
C LYS A 39 22.08 0.74 1.85
N TYR A 40 23.09 -0.08 1.98
CA TYR A 40 22.98 -1.52 1.90
C TYR A 40 22.95 -2.14 3.30
N THR A 41 21.92 -2.95 3.57
CA THR A 41 21.84 -3.83 4.75
C THR A 41 21.83 -5.26 4.23
N ALA A 42 22.80 -6.08 4.65
CA ALA A 42 22.91 -7.45 4.19
C ALA A 42 21.65 -8.24 4.59
N PRO A 43 20.87 -8.77 3.64
CA PRO A 43 19.68 -9.52 3.96
C PRO A 43 20.05 -10.88 4.55
N SER A 44 19.25 -11.36 5.49
CA SER A 44 19.30 -12.73 5.95
C SER A 44 18.93 -13.67 4.80
N HIS A 45 19.37 -14.93 4.89
CA HIS A 45 19.05 -15.94 3.89
C HIS A 45 17.54 -16.13 3.72
N TYR A 46 16.81 -16.06 4.82
CA TYR A 46 15.36 -16.14 4.84
C TYR A 46 14.71 -14.97 4.06
N VAL A 47 15.07 -13.73 4.38
CA VAL A 47 14.58 -12.54 3.68
C VAL A 47 14.87 -12.64 2.18
N ASP A 48 16.07 -13.05 1.82
CA ASP A 48 16.48 -13.15 0.41
C ASP A 48 15.67 -14.22 -0.36
N SER A 49 15.31 -15.31 0.31
CA SER A 49 14.47 -16.36 -0.26
C SER A 49 13.02 -15.90 -0.46
N VAL A 50 12.42 -15.27 0.55
CA VAL A 50 11.04 -14.74 0.46
C VAL A 50 10.92 -13.71 -0.66
N VAL A 51 11.87 -12.75 -0.72
CA VAL A 51 11.94 -11.77 -1.81
C VAL A 51 12.12 -12.44 -3.16
N GLY A 52 12.92 -13.52 -3.23
CA GLY A 52 13.15 -14.28 -4.44
C GLY A 52 11.86 -14.88 -5.00
N VAL A 53 11.06 -15.53 -4.15
CA VAL A 53 9.78 -16.12 -4.54
C VAL A 53 8.82 -15.05 -5.07
N MET A 54 8.70 -13.93 -4.37
CA MET A 54 7.79 -12.87 -4.77
C MET A 54 8.18 -12.26 -6.12
N LEU A 55 9.46 -11.97 -6.31
CA LEU A 55 9.94 -11.42 -7.58
C LEU A 55 9.77 -12.43 -8.73
N GLU A 56 10.06 -13.72 -8.50
CA GLU A 56 9.85 -14.76 -9.51
C GLU A 56 8.38 -14.83 -9.93
N ALA A 57 7.45 -14.82 -8.96
CA ALA A 57 6.03 -14.91 -9.23
C ALA A 57 5.53 -13.72 -10.06
N ILE A 58 5.98 -12.50 -9.74
CA ILE A 58 5.55 -11.29 -10.41
C ILE A 58 6.21 -11.16 -11.79
N GLN A 59 7.51 -11.44 -11.91
CA GLN A 59 8.24 -11.34 -13.18
C GLN A 59 7.79 -12.39 -14.20
N HIS A 60 7.27 -13.52 -13.73
CA HIS A 60 6.79 -14.62 -14.58
C HIS A 60 5.27 -14.83 -14.39
N TYR A 61 4.52 -13.75 -14.19
CA TYR A 61 3.08 -13.81 -13.94
C TYR A 61 2.29 -14.48 -15.08
N ASP A 62 2.78 -14.41 -16.30
CA ASP A 62 2.18 -15.00 -17.51
C ASP A 62 2.52 -16.49 -17.74
N MET A 63 3.47 -17.02 -16.96
CA MET A 63 3.85 -18.43 -17.05
C MET A 63 2.86 -19.34 -16.31
N PRO A 64 2.63 -20.55 -16.84
CA PRO A 64 1.78 -21.53 -16.16
C PRO A 64 2.26 -21.84 -14.75
N LEU A 65 1.30 -22.01 -13.84
CA LEU A 65 1.54 -22.44 -12.48
C LEU A 65 1.59 -23.98 -12.41
N SER A 66 2.57 -24.53 -11.71
CA SER A 66 2.67 -25.98 -11.54
C SER A 66 2.86 -26.37 -10.08
N LYS A 67 2.59 -27.64 -9.77
CA LYS A 67 2.85 -28.24 -8.47
C LYS A 67 4.31 -28.04 -8.05
N GLU A 68 5.26 -28.33 -8.96
CA GLU A 68 6.68 -28.22 -8.71
C GLU A 68 7.08 -26.78 -8.34
N LYS A 69 6.49 -25.79 -9.02
CA LYS A 69 6.73 -24.37 -8.75
C LYS A 69 6.20 -23.98 -7.36
N LEU A 70 4.97 -24.37 -7.00
CA LEU A 70 4.41 -24.14 -5.67
C LEU A 70 5.24 -24.81 -4.57
N CYS A 71 5.66 -26.05 -4.78
CA CYS A 71 6.52 -26.78 -3.86
C CYS A 71 7.87 -26.11 -3.68
N ALA A 72 8.50 -25.63 -4.78
CA ALA A 72 9.76 -24.89 -4.71
C ALA A 72 9.61 -23.56 -3.96
N TRP A 73 8.53 -22.84 -4.16
CA TRP A 73 8.25 -21.60 -3.44
C TRP A 73 8.01 -21.84 -1.94
N GLN A 74 7.24 -22.87 -1.60
CA GLN A 74 7.04 -23.24 -0.20
C GLN A 74 8.37 -23.61 0.47
N ALA A 75 9.20 -24.44 -0.18
CA ALA A 75 10.51 -24.81 0.34
C ALA A 75 11.43 -23.59 0.56
N ALA A 76 11.35 -22.57 -0.32
CA ALA A 76 12.12 -21.34 -0.17
C ALA A 76 11.70 -20.49 1.05
N PHE A 77 10.46 -20.61 1.52
CA PHE A 77 10.03 -19.97 2.77
C PHE A 77 10.59 -20.66 4.01
N PHE A 78 10.98 -21.91 3.92
CA PHE A 78 11.43 -22.70 5.07
C PHE A 78 12.79 -23.37 4.81
N PRO A 79 13.85 -22.59 4.57
CA PRO A 79 15.17 -23.14 4.20
C PRO A 79 15.79 -24.00 5.30
N SER A 80 15.33 -23.90 6.54
CA SER A 80 15.76 -24.75 7.65
C SER A 80 14.93 -26.02 7.81
N GLY A 81 13.78 -26.14 7.14
CA GLY A 81 12.81 -27.22 7.36
C GLY A 81 11.99 -27.09 8.65
N TYR A 82 12.02 -25.90 9.28
CA TYR A 82 11.30 -25.64 10.53
C TYR A 82 10.39 -24.43 10.40
N SER A 83 9.22 -24.52 11.03
CA SER A 83 8.30 -23.42 11.28
C SER A 83 7.93 -23.40 12.76
N GLU A 84 7.98 -22.22 13.40
CA GLU A 84 7.64 -22.01 14.84
C GLU A 84 8.31 -23.03 15.80
N GLY A 85 9.51 -23.51 15.43
CA GLY A 85 10.27 -24.47 16.22
C GLY A 85 9.91 -25.94 15.99
N SER A 86 8.91 -26.24 15.13
CA SER A 86 8.52 -27.58 14.74
C SER A 86 9.08 -27.90 13.36
N GLN A 87 9.50 -29.14 13.15
CA GLN A 87 9.89 -29.64 11.82
C GLN A 87 8.62 -29.78 10.98
N ILE A 88 8.68 -29.30 9.74
CA ILE A 88 7.56 -29.37 8.77
C ILE A 88 8.00 -30.07 7.48
N GLU A 89 7.01 -30.59 6.75
CA GLU A 89 7.21 -31.10 5.39
C GLU A 89 7.43 -29.92 4.44
N ILE A 90 8.55 -29.91 3.73
CA ILE A 90 8.90 -28.85 2.78
C ILE A 90 8.98 -29.38 1.36
N GLY A 91 8.57 -28.53 0.39
CA GLY A 91 8.68 -28.84 -1.02
C GLY A 91 7.74 -29.95 -1.51
N GLN A 92 6.72 -30.27 -0.74
CA GLN A 92 5.69 -31.25 -1.09
C GLN A 92 4.37 -30.92 -0.39
N TYR A 93 3.27 -31.45 -0.90
CA TYR A 93 1.99 -31.33 -0.21
C TYR A 93 2.03 -32.12 1.11
N ARG A 94 1.32 -31.63 2.12
CA ARG A 94 1.21 -32.27 3.43
C ARG A 94 0.65 -33.67 3.33
N THR A 95 1.13 -34.54 4.19
CA THR A 95 0.66 -35.94 4.30
C THR A 95 -0.23 -36.14 5.51
N ASN A 96 -0.33 -35.16 6.40
CA ASN A 96 -1.16 -35.19 7.61
C ASN A 96 -2.45 -34.39 7.42
N GLU A 97 -3.48 -34.70 8.24
CA GLU A 97 -4.64 -33.84 8.37
C GLU A 97 -4.24 -32.47 8.91
N GLU A 98 -4.86 -31.43 8.38
CA GLU A 98 -4.58 -30.06 8.78
C GLU A 98 -5.81 -29.38 9.37
N HIS A 99 -5.66 -28.90 10.58
CA HIS A 99 -6.67 -28.15 11.32
C HIS A 99 -6.17 -26.73 11.54
N ILE A 100 -6.86 -25.78 10.94
CA ILE A 100 -6.57 -24.34 11.17
C ILE A 100 -7.10 -23.98 12.55
N VAL A 101 -6.18 -23.71 13.47
CA VAL A 101 -6.49 -23.49 14.89
C VAL A 101 -6.00 -22.15 15.40
N SER A 102 -6.60 -21.67 16.47
CA SER A 102 -6.07 -20.56 17.28
C SER A 102 -6.18 -20.88 18.78
N GLY A 103 -5.40 -20.20 19.58
CA GLY A 103 -5.41 -20.37 21.03
C GLY A 103 -4.11 -20.98 21.56
N MET A 104 -4.07 -21.28 22.86
CA MET A 104 -2.91 -21.91 23.49
C MET A 104 -2.95 -23.43 23.32
N PHE A 105 -1.78 -24.03 23.21
CA PHE A 105 -1.61 -25.49 23.14
C PHE A 105 -2.47 -26.21 24.21
N GLY A 106 -3.27 -27.19 23.77
CA GLY A 106 -4.24 -27.94 24.59
C GLY A 106 -5.55 -27.22 24.88
N ARG A 107 -5.79 -26.02 24.31
CA ARG A 107 -7.05 -25.26 24.35
C ARG A 107 -7.31 -24.57 23.02
N GLU A 108 -6.93 -25.24 21.93
CA GLU A 108 -7.10 -24.71 20.59
C GLU A 108 -8.59 -24.68 20.21
N LYS A 109 -9.01 -23.60 19.55
CA LYS A 109 -10.26 -23.51 18.81
C LYS A 109 -9.97 -23.91 17.36
N VAL A 110 -10.62 -24.96 16.87
CA VAL A 110 -10.55 -25.33 15.46
C VAL A 110 -11.45 -24.38 14.68
N HIS A 111 -10.88 -23.65 13.73
CA HIS A 111 -11.57 -22.72 12.85
C HIS A 111 -11.98 -23.38 11.54
N TYR A 112 -11.18 -24.27 11.01
CA TYR A 112 -11.46 -24.96 9.75
C TYR A 112 -10.69 -26.29 9.71
N ILE A 113 -11.25 -27.28 9.03
CA ILE A 113 -10.59 -28.56 8.74
C ILE A 113 -10.41 -28.63 7.23
N ALA A 114 -9.15 -28.60 6.80
CA ALA A 114 -8.78 -28.66 5.39
C ALA A 114 -9.10 -30.06 4.79
N PRO A 115 -9.24 -30.18 3.45
CA PRO A 115 -9.43 -31.47 2.79
C PRO A 115 -8.39 -32.52 3.23
N SER A 116 -8.82 -33.78 3.32
CA SER A 116 -7.92 -34.87 3.69
C SER A 116 -6.75 -35.03 2.71
N PRO A 117 -5.57 -35.50 3.16
CA PRO A 117 -4.38 -35.59 2.32
C PRO A 117 -4.57 -36.41 1.03
N ASP A 118 -5.39 -37.46 1.07
CA ASP A 118 -5.71 -38.29 -0.09
C ASP A 118 -6.48 -37.55 -1.19
N ARG A 119 -7.12 -36.43 -0.88
CA ARG A 119 -7.82 -35.57 -1.85
C ARG A 119 -6.97 -34.42 -2.39
N LEU A 120 -5.85 -34.11 -1.76
CA LEU A 120 -5.06 -32.91 -2.09
C LEU A 120 -4.61 -32.87 -3.54
N GLU A 121 -4.14 -34.01 -4.07
CA GLU A 121 -3.65 -34.06 -5.44
C GLU A 121 -4.77 -33.71 -6.44
N GLU A 122 -5.98 -34.26 -6.23
CA GLU A 122 -7.15 -33.98 -7.07
C GLU A 122 -7.61 -32.53 -6.94
N GLU A 123 -7.72 -32.01 -5.72
CA GLU A 123 -8.18 -30.65 -5.46
C GLU A 123 -7.18 -29.61 -6.00
N MET A 124 -5.88 -29.84 -5.83
CA MET A 124 -4.84 -28.98 -6.37
C MET A 124 -4.77 -29.04 -7.90
N GLN A 125 -4.99 -30.19 -8.52
CA GLN A 125 -5.06 -30.27 -9.99
C GLN A 125 -6.23 -29.44 -10.53
N LYS A 126 -7.41 -29.52 -9.92
CA LYS A 126 -8.57 -28.67 -10.28
C LYS A 126 -8.24 -27.20 -10.14
N PHE A 127 -7.56 -26.82 -9.05
CA PHE A 127 -7.14 -25.45 -8.81
C PHE A 127 -6.15 -24.96 -9.89
N LEU A 128 -5.12 -25.74 -10.22
CA LEU A 128 -4.13 -25.39 -11.23
C LEU A 128 -4.75 -25.27 -12.63
N ASP A 129 -5.60 -26.21 -13.01
CA ASP A 129 -6.31 -26.18 -14.30
C ASP A 129 -7.19 -24.93 -14.43
N TRP A 130 -7.87 -24.54 -13.34
CA TRP A 130 -8.67 -23.33 -13.30
C TRP A 130 -7.77 -22.07 -13.29
N PHE A 131 -6.68 -22.07 -12.53
CA PHE A 131 -5.77 -20.93 -12.41
C PHE A 131 -5.13 -20.53 -13.72
N ASP A 132 -4.84 -21.50 -14.58
CA ASP A 132 -4.23 -21.30 -15.91
C ASP A 132 -5.26 -21.39 -17.06
N GLY A 133 -6.51 -21.69 -16.76
CA GLY A 133 -7.60 -21.80 -17.74
C GLY A 133 -8.02 -20.49 -18.37
N GLU A 134 -8.84 -20.56 -19.42
CA GLU A 134 -9.39 -19.40 -20.13
C GLU A 134 -10.19 -18.46 -19.21
N GLU A 135 -10.04 -17.17 -19.43
CA GLU A 135 -10.63 -16.13 -18.63
C GLU A 135 -12.08 -15.82 -19.05
N LEU A 136 -13.04 -16.48 -18.43
CA LEU A 136 -14.47 -16.11 -18.55
C LEU A 136 -14.86 -15.00 -17.55
N VAL A 137 -14.04 -14.74 -16.54
CA VAL A 137 -14.27 -13.78 -15.44
C VAL A 137 -13.04 -12.90 -15.30
N SER A 138 -13.23 -11.64 -14.91
CA SER A 138 -12.12 -10.68 -14.77
C SER A 138 -11.03 -11.20 -13.81
N SER A 139 -9.77 -10.88 -14.10
CA SER A 139 -8.61 -11.21 -13.28
C SER A 139 -8.75 -10.75 -11.82
N VAL A 140 -9.43 -9.64 -11.60
CA VAL A 140 -9.72 -9.09 -10.27
C VAL A 140 -10.59 -10.04 -9.44
N ILE A 141 -11.67 -10.59 -10.01
CA ILE A 141 -12.50 -11.59 -9.33
C ILE A 141 -11.71 -12.90 -9.18
N ARG A 142 -10.96 -13.30 -10.20
CA ARG A 142 -10.14 -14.51 -10.14
C ARG A 142 -9.07 -14.44 -9.05
N SER A 143 -8.45 -13.28 -8.82
CA SER A 143 -7.48 -13.09 -7.74
C SER A 143 -8.09 -13.35 -6.37
N ALA A 144 -9.30 -12.84 -6.13
CA ALA A 144 -10.03 -13.08 -4.88
C ALA A 144 -10.42 -14.56 -4.71
N VAL A 145 -10.91 -15.19 -5.79
CA VAL A 145 -11.30 -16.62 -5.77
C VAL A 145 -10.06 -17.50 -5.56
N ALA A 146 -8.97 -17.23 -6.25
CA ALA A 146 -7.72 -17.98 -6.10
C ALA A 146 -7.20 -17.93 -4.66
N HIS A 147 -7.22 -16.75 -4.06
CA HIS A 147 -6.82 -16.56 -2.66
C HIS A 147 -7.64 -17.46 -1.73
N PHE A 148 -8.96 -17.34 -1.79
CA PHE A 148 -9.86 -18.09 -0.93
C PHE A 148 -9.76 -19.60 -1.16
N TRP A 149 -9.75 -20.02 -2.42
CA TRP A 149 -9.71 -21.44 -2.77
C TRP A 149 -8.39 -22.10 -2.33
N PHE A 150 -7.25 -21.44 -2.60
CA PHE A 150 -5.94 -21.96 -2.20
C PHE A 150 -5.80 -22.07 -0.67
N VAL A 151 -6.22 -21.03 0.08
CA VAL A 151 -6.22 -21.07 1.55
C VAL A 151 -7.15 -22.16 2.08
N SER A 152 -8.26 -22.46 1.38
CA SER A 152 -9.21 -23.51 1.79
C SER A 152 -8.73 -24.92 1.46
N ILE A 153 -8.00 -25.13 0.36
CA ILE A 153 -7.33 -26.42 0.10
C ILE A 153 -6.23 -26.66 1.13
N HIS A 154 -5.48 -25.60 1.48
CA HIS A 154 -4.40 -25.64 2.47
C HIS A 154 -3.39 -26.76 2.18
N PRO A 155 -2.71 -26.75 1.00
CA PRO A 155 -1.96 -27.91 0.54
C PRO A 155 -0.65 -28.18 1.30
N PHE A 156 -0.13 -27.23 2.07
CA PHE A 156 1.12 -27.32 2.81
C PHE A 156 0.89 -27.26 4.33
N GLU A 157 1.84 -27.74 5.13
CA GLU A 157 1.79 -27.62 6.59
C GLU A 157 1.98 -26.15 7.04
N ASP A 158 2.71 -25.34 6.26
CA ASP A 158 2.82 -23.88 6.51
C ASP A 158 3.16 -23.14 5.20
N GLY A 159 2.91 -21.83 5.17
CA GLY A 159 3.18 -20.94 4.04
C GLY A 159 1.98 -20.72 3.11
N ASN A 160 0.83 -21.36 3.38
CA ASN A 160 -0.35 -21.28 2.52
C ASN A 160 -0.87 -19.84 2.36
N GLY A 161 -0.93 -19.06 3.43
CA GLY A 161 -1.39 -17.67 3.38
C GLY A 161 -0.49 -16.79 2.52
N ARG A 162 0.83 -16.91 2.65
CA ARG A 162 1.80 -16.16 1.83
C ARG A 162 1.70 -16.55 0.35
N LEU A 163 1.57 -17.84 0.05
CA LEU A 163 1.37 -18.32 -1.32
C LEU A 163 0.04 -17.83 -1.90
N ALA A 164 -1.05 -17.87 -1.13
CA ALA A 164 -2.35 -17.38 -1.58
C ALA A 164 -2.29 -15.90 -2.00
N ARG A 165 -1.59 -15.06 -1.23
CA ARG A 165 -1.40 -13.64 -1.59
C ARG A 165 -0.57 -13.49 -2.86
N ILE A 166 0.53 -14.21 -2.98
CA ILE A 166 1.36 -14.22 -4.21
C ILE A 166 0.54 -14.67 -5.43
N LEU A 167 -0.27 -15.71 -5.31
CA LEU A 167 -1.15 -16.19 -6.39
C LEU A 167 -2.20 -15.14 -6.78
N SER A 168 -2.74 -14.42 -5.80
CA SER A 168 -3.64 -13.29 -6.06
C SER A 168 -2.94 -12.19 -6.86
N ASP A 169 -1.72 -11.83 -6.45
CA ASP A 169 -0.92 -10.79 -7.12
C ASP A 169 -0.54 -11.21 -8.55
N MET A 170 -0.23 -12.49 -8.78
CA MET A 170 0.00 -13.02 -10.13
C MET A 170 -1.23 -12.85 -11.04
N LEU A 171 -2.44 -13.12 -10.55
CA LEU A 171 -3.65 -12.96 -11.35
C LEU A 171 -3.98 -11.48 -11.60
N LEU A 172 -3.71 -10.60 -10.64
CA LEU A 172 -3.82 -9.15 -10.86
C LEU A 172 -2.82 -8.70 -11.93
N ALA A 173 -1.54 -9.12 -11.83
CA ALA A 173 -0.51 -8.83 -12.81
C ALA A 173 -0.85 -9.36 -14.23
N ARG A 174 -1.46 -10.55 -14.34
CA ARG A 174 -1.98 -11.10 -15.61
C ARG A 174 -3.03 -10.17 -16.22
N GLY A 175 -3.98 -9.69 -15.41
CA GLY A 175 -5.02 -8.77 -15.89
C GLY A 175 -4.50 -7.42 -16.31
N GLU A 176 -3.52 -6.90 -15.60
CA GLU A 176 -2.87 -5.62 -15.89
C GLU A 176 -1.81 -5.72 -16.99
N LYS A 177 -1.39 -6.94 -17.33
CA LYS A 177 -0.27 -7.24 -18.24
C LYS A 177 1.00 -6.49 -17.84
N SER A 178 1.27 -6.46 -16.55
CA SER A 178 2.36 -5.70 -15.94
C SER A 178 2.99 -6.48 -14.78
N GLU A 179 4.30 -6.53 -14.77
CA GLU A 179 5.09 -7.02 -13.63
C GLU A 179 5.21 -5.98 -12.50
N PHE A 180 4.58 -4.81 -12.66
CA PHE A 180 4.67 -3.70 -11.71
C PHE A 180 3.29 -3.34 -11.20
N SER A 181 3.08 -3.50 -9.90
CA SER A 181 1.94 -2.96 -9.19
C SER A 181 2.34 -1.71 -8.41
N PHE A 182 1.47 -0.69 -8.41
CA PHE A 182 1.62 0.53 -7.61
C PHE A 182 0.79 0.49 -6.33
N TYR A 183 -0.02 -0.54 -6.13
CA TYR A 183 -0.88 -0.73 -4.95
C TYR A 183 -0.48 -2.01 -4.20
N ASN A 184 -0.91 -2.13 -2.95
CA ASN A 184 -0.52 -3.22 -2.06
C ASN A 184 -1.74 -3.76 -1.30
N VAL A 185 -2.28 -4.88 -1.77
CA VAL A 185 -3.45 -5.52 -1.15
C VAL A 185 -3.08 -6.12 0.20
N SER A 186 -1.88 -6.70 0.34
CA SER A 186 -1.40 -7.28 1.61
C SER A 186 -1.34 -6.23 2.72
N SER A 187 -1.01 -4.96 2.40
CA SER A 187 -1.08 -3.84 3.34
C SER A 187 -2.49 -3.64 3.91
N GLN A 188 -3.50 -3.68 3.05
CA GLN A 188 -4.89 -3.47 3.47
C GLN A 188 -5.44 -4.68 4.25
N ILE A 189 -5.06 -5.89 3.85
CA ILE A 189 -5.37 -7.11 4.61
C ILE A 189 -4.76 -7.02 6.00
N ASN A 190 -3.49 -6.60 6.12
CA ASN A 190 -2.80 -6.49 7.40
C ASN A 190 -3.45 -5.45 8.33
N LYS A 191 -3.95 -4.33 7.80
CA LYS A 191 -4.70 -3.32 8.56
C LYS A 191 -6.01 -3.86 9.13
N ASP A 192 -6.59 -4.89 8.51
CA ASP A 192 -7.89 -5.48 8.85
C ASP A 192 -7.77 -7.00 9.16
N LYS A 193 -6.62 -7.39 9.71
CA LYS A 193 -6.22 -8.79 9.91
C LYS A 193 -7.25 -9.63 10.66
N SER A 194 -7.88 -9.08 11.70
CA SER A 194 -8.89 -9.81 12.48
C SER A 194 -10.10 -10.18 11.62
N HIS A 195 -10.61 -9.22 10.87
CA HIS A 195 -11.76 -9.44 9.99
C HIS A 195 -11.42 -10.38 8.81
N TYR A 196 -10.18 -10.33 8.32
CA TYR A 196 -9.68 -11.28 7.31
C TYR A 196 -9.84 -12.73 7.76
N TYR A 197 -9.40 -13.07 8.97
CA TYR A 197 -9.55 -14.44 9.47
C TYR A 197 -11.01 -14.79 9.79
N GLU A 198 -11.79 -13.85 10.33
CA GLU A 198 -13.21 -14.07 10.61
C GLU A 198 -14.01 -14.35 9.33
N ILE A 199 -13.76 -13.62 8.25
CA ILE A 199 -14.48 -13.84 6.99
C ILE A 199 -14.05 -15.15 6.31
N LEU A 200 -12.76 -15.50 6.38
CA LEU A 200 -12.30 -16.80 5.89
C LEU A 200 -12.99 -17.95 6.63
N GLU A 201 -12.97 -17.95 7.97
CA GLU A 201 -13.63 -18.98 8.80
C GLU A 201 -15.10 -19.10 8.43
N ARG A 202 -15.81 -17.97 8.32
CA ARG A 202 -17.24 -17.97 8.01
C ARG A 202 -17.55 -18.52 6.62
N MET A 203 -16.77 -18.12 5.61
CA MET A 203 -16.99 -18.58 4.23
C MET A 203 -16.58 -20.05 4.04
N GLN A 204 -15.56 -20.54 4.73
CA GLN A 204 -15.15 -21.93 4.70
C GLN A 204 -16.19 -22.90 5.30
N HIS A 205 -17.08 -22.38 6.18
CA HIS A 205 -18.22 -23.14 6.72
C HIS A 205 -19.55 -22.88 5.98
N GLY A 206 -19.53 -22.04 4.95
CA GLY A 206 -20.70 -21.66 4.18
C GLY A 206 -21.14 -22.73 3.17
N ASP A 207 -22.11 -22.37 2.36
CA ASP A 207 -22.73 -23.20 1.32
C ASP A 207 -22.05 -23.06 -0.06
N GLY A 208 -20.92 -22.35 -0.13
CA GLY A 208 -20.19 -22.05 -1.36
C GLY A 208 -20.53 -20.69 -1.99
N ASP A 209 -21.42 -19.89 -1.40
CA ASP A 209 -21.61 -18.50 -1.79
C ASP A 209 -20.44 -17.65 -1.28
N LEU A 210 -19.61 -17.16 -2.20
CA LEU A 210 -18.43 -16.33 -1.89
C LEU A 210 -18.71 -14.83 -1.97
N THR A 211 -19.96 -14.40 -2.07
CA THR A 211 -20.30 -12.98 -2.29
C THR A 211 -19.70 -12.08 -1.22
N GLU A 212 -19.80 -12.45 0.05
CA GLU A 212 -19.28 -11.63 1.16
C GLU A 212 -17.75 -11.53 1.12
N TRP A 213 -17.06 -12.63 0.83
CA TRP A 213 -15.61 -12.64 0.63
C TRP A 213 -15.19 -11.75 -0.55
N LEU A 214 -15.88 -11.89 -1.68
CA LEU A 214 -15.59 -11.08 -2.87
C LEU A 214 -15.77 -9.59 -2.59
N VAL A 215 -16.86 -9.19 -1.95
CA VAL A 215 -17.11 -7.79 -1.58
C VAL A 215 -16.02 -7.26 -0.66
N TRP A 216 -15.64 -8.01 0.37
CA TRP A 216 -14.56 -7.61 1.27
C TRP A 216 -13.22 -7.48 0.56
N TYR A 217 -12.85 -8.48 -0.25
CA TYR A 217 -11.58 -8.46 -0.98
C TYR A 217 -11.52 -7.31 -2.00
N MET A 218 -12.62 -7.06 -2.73
CA MET A 218 -12.72 -5.91 -3.64
C MET A 218 -12.56 -4.59 -2.89
N GLN A 219 -13.13 -4.48 -1.69
CA GLN A 219 -12.93 -3.27 -0.87
C GLN A 219 -11.45 -3.10 -0.48
N LYS A 220 -10.73 -4.19 -0.12
CA LYS A 220 -9.30 -4.11 0.16
C LYS A 220 -8.49 -3.68 -1.07
N LEU A 221 -8.87 -4.14 -2.25
CA LEU A 221 -8.26 -3.71 -3.50
C LEU A 221 -8.53 -2.22 -3.79
N VAL A 222 -9.75 -1.74 -3.58
CA VAL A 222 -10.09 -0.30 -3.71
C VAL A 222 -9.29 0.52 -2.70
N ASP A 223 -9.24 0.11 -1.43
CA ASP A 223 -8.44 0.78 -0.40
C ASP A 223 -6.95 0.87 -0.78
N ALA A 224 -6.41 -0.19 -1.40
CA ALA A 224 -5.03 -0.23 -1.87
C ALA A 224 -4.78 0.71 -3.05
N LEU A 225 -5.71 0.79 -3.99
CA LEU A 225 -5.66 1.72 -5.13
C LEU A 225 -5.74 3.17 -4.66
N ASP A 226 -6.63 3.49 -3.72
CA ASP A 226 -6.77 4.83 -3.15
C ASP A 226 -5.51 5.26 -2.39
N GLU A 227 -4.87 4.35 -1.65
CA GLU A 227 -3.60 4.64 -0.98
C GLU A 227 -2.48 4.90 -2.01
N ALA A 228 -2.42 4.10 -3.07
CA ALA A 228 -1.45 4.28 -4.16
C ALA A 228 -1.64 5.61 -4.88
N ASP A 229 -2.88 5.99 -5.20
CA ASP A 229 -3.20 7.28 -5.82
C ASP A 229 -2.76 8.45 -4.94
N THR A 230 -3.02 8.36 -3.64
CA THR A 230 -2.54 9.36 -2.66
C THR A 230 -1.02 9.51 -2.67
N ILE A 231 -0.29 8.39 -2.73
CA ILE A 231 1.19 8.39 -2.78
C ILE A 231 1.68 9.02 -4.09
N VAL A 232 1.11 8.62 -5.23
CA VAL A 232 1.48 9.16 -6.54
C VAL A 232 1.20 10.66 -6.61
N THR A 233 0.02 11.11 -6.18
CA THR A 233 -0.35 12.52 -6.12
C THR A 233 0.62 13.32 -5.25
N THR A 234 0.99 12.78 -4.08
CA THR A 234 1.97 13.41 -3.18
C THR A 234 3.34 13.57 -3.85
N ILE A 235 3.84 12.51 -4.51
CA ILE A 235 5.12 12.53 -5.23
C ILE A 235 5.09 13.55 -6.36
N LEU A 236 4.03 13.56 -7.17
CA LEU A 236 3.87 14.50 -8.27
C LEU A 236 3.85 15.95 -7.78
N ASN A 237 3.03 16.25 -6.79
CA ASN A 237 2.94 17.58 -6.21
C ASN A 237 4.27 18.04 -5.62
N LYS A 238 4.99 17.13 -4.93
CA LYS A 238 6.33 17.42 -4.42
C LYS A 238 7.33 17.69 -5.54
N SER A 239 7.29 16.91 -6.61
CA SER A 239 8.15 17.11 -7.80
C SER A 239 7.90 18.45 -8.46
N PHE A 240 6.63 18.81 -8.70
CA PHE A 240 6.24 20.12 -9.26
C PHE A 240 6.65 21.27 -8.36
N PHE A 241 6.44 21.15 -7.06
CA PHE A 241 6.87 22.15 -6.09
C PHE A 241 8.38 22.42 -6.22
N TRP A 242 9.22 21.38 -6.17
CA TRP A 242 10.67 21.53 -6.25
C TRP A 242 11.15 22.00 -7.61
N GLN A 243 10.50 21.61 -8.70
CA GLN A 243 10.81 22.14 -10.02
C GLN A 243 10.63 23.66 -10.06
N LYS A 244 9.52 24.19 -9.51
CA LYS A 244 9.27 25.63 -9.44
C LYS A 244 10.18 26.33 -8.44
N ALA A 245 10.44 25.72 -7.30
CA ALA A 245 11.26 26.28 -6.24
C ALA A 245 12.78 26.17 -6.50
N SER A 246 13.20 25.52 -7.60
CA SER A 246 14.61 25.20 -7.89
C SER A 246 15.56 26.42 -7.93
N SER A 247 15.05 27.58 -8.35
CA SER A 247 15.83 28.83 -8.41
C SER A 247 15.75 29.69 -7.12
N ILE A 248 14.94 29.26 -6.14
CA ILE A 248 14.72 30.03 -4.91
C ILE A 248 15.71 29.57 -3.85
N PRO A 249 16.63 30.46 -3.37
CA PRO A 249 17.60 30.08 -2.36
C PRO A 249 16.92 29.81 -1.02
N MET A 250 17.14 28.61 -0.48
CA MET A 250 16.63 28.18 0.82
C MET A 250 17.75 27.58 1.67
N THR A 251 17.64 27.71 2.99
CA THR A 251 18.54 27.03 3.91
C THR A 251 18.24 25.54 3.95
N GLU A 252 19.24 24.73 4.30
CA GLU A 252 19.07 23.28 4.46
C GLU A 252 17.91 22.94 5.43
N ARG A 253 17.79 23.69 6.53
CA ARG A 253 16.69 23.53 7.49
C ARG A 253 15.32 23.81 6.86
N GLN A 254 15.20 24.87 6.08
CA GLN A 254 13.95 25.18 5.36
C GLN A 254 13.58 24.05 4.38
N THR A 255 14.57 23.57 3.62
CA THR A 255 14.39 22.45 2.68
C THR A 255 13.95 21.16 3.40
N GLN A 256 14.60 20.82 4.52
CA GLN A 256 14.22 19.64 5.32
C GLN A 256 12.79 19.75 5.87
N MET A 257 12.43 20.93 6.39
CA MET A 257 11.09 21.16 6.92
C MET A 257 10.03 21.13 5.83
N LEU A 258 10.29 21.75 4.68
CA LEU A 258 9.37 21.70 3.54
C LEU A 258 9.19 20.26 3.05
N ASN A 259 10.27 19.47 2.92
CA ASN A 259 10.18 18.07 2.56
C ASN A 259 9.27 17.28 3.52
N LEU A 260 9.42 17.48 4.83
CA LEU A 260 8.59 16.81 5.81
C LEU A 260 7.08 17.07 5.61
N PHE A 261 6.73 18.33 5.35
CA PHE A 261 5.33 18.70 5.10
C PHE A 261 4.83 18.28 3.70
N LEU A 262 5.71 18.29 2.70
CA LEU A 262 5.41 17.79 1.36
C LEU A 262 5.21 16.26 1.33
N ASP A 263 5.87 15.54 2.24
CA ASP A 263 5.69 14.10 2.44
C ASP A 263 4.44 13.76 3.28
N GLY A 264 3.58 14.75 3.56
CA GLY A 264 2.27 14.52 4.19
C GLY A 264 2.28 14.57 5.73
N TYR A 265 3.27 15.20 6.36
CA TYR A 265 3.25 15.35 7.81
C TYR A 265 1.99 16.09 8.31
N GLU A 266 1.17 15.40 9.07
CA GLU A 266 -0.18 15.83 9.49
C GLU A 266 -0.17 16.82 10.65
N ALA A 267 0.47 17.97 10.48
CA ALA A 267 0.35 19.07 11.46
C ALA A 267 0.33 20.43 10.75
N LYS A 268 -0.33 21.40 11.38
CA LYS A 268 -0.29 22.79 10.90
C LYS A 268 1.14 23.33 10.95
N ILE A 269 1.60 23.97 9.87
CA ILE A 269 2.84 24.73 9.88
C ILE A 269 2.61 25.96 10.79
N THR A 270 3.23 25.95 11.94
CA THR A 270 3.23 27.06 12.89
C THR A 270 4.66 27.30 13.40
N SER A 271 4.94 28.45 13.97
CA SER A 271 6.26 28.70 14.57
C SER A 271 6.58 27.69 15.71
N LYS A 272 5.57 27.18 16.41
CA LYS A 272 5.75 26.16 17.46
C LYS A 272 6.08 24.81 16.85
N THR A 273 5.29 24.33 15.86
CA THR A 273 5.51 23.05 15.18
C THR A 273 6.88 23.05 14.49
N TRP A 274 7.20 24.14 13.76
CA TRP A 274 8.48 24.31 13.09
C TRP A 274 9.67 24.26 14.07
N ALA A 275 9.60 25.03 15.17
CA ALA A 275 10.67 25.04 16.18
C ALA A 275 10.91 23.66 16.80
N THR A 276 9.83 22.92 17.08
CA THR A 276 9.92 21.58 17.66
C THR A 276 10.56 20.58 16.68
N LEU A 277 10.09 20.55 15.43
CA LEU A 277 10.56 19.59 14.42
C LEU A 277 11.97 19.91 13.93
N ALA A 278 12.25 21.19 13.69
CA ALA A 278 13.57 21.66 13.25
C ALA A 278 14.59 21.77 14.41
N LYS A 279 14.20 21.45 15.63
CA LYS A 279 15.03 21.56 16.85
C LYS A 279 15.74 22.92 16.97
N CYS A 280 15.02 24.01 16.73
CA CYS A 280 15.54 25.37 16.76
C CYS A 280 14.73 26.29 17.71
N SER A 281 15.25 27.50 17.96
CA SER A 281 14.52 28.49 18.77
C SER A 281 13.25 28.96 18.04
N LYS A 282 12.25 29.42 18.79
CA LYS A 282 11.02 29.99 18.23
C LYS A 282 11.31 31.18 17.32
N ASP A 283 12.28 32.03 17.68
CA ASP A 283 12.65 33.19 16.88
C ASP A 283 13.30 32.81 15.56
N THR A 284 14.08 31.71 15.56
CA THR A 284 14.62 31.11 14.33
C THR A 284 13.50 30.57 13.45
N ALA A 285 12.55 29.84 14.03
CA ALA A 285 11.39 29.33 13.30
C ALA A 285 10.55 30.46 12.67
N ILE A 286 10.33 31.55 13.40
CA ILE A 286 9.61 32.73 12.88
C ILE A 286 10.36 33.34 11.69
N ARG A 287 11.68 33.47 11.78
CA ARG A 287 12.50 34.01 10.67
C ARG A 287 12.49 33.11 9.45
N ASP A 288 12.63 31.80 9.65
CA ASP A 288 12.56 30.83 8.55
C ASP A 288 11.21 30.89 7.83
N ILE A 289 10.10 30.90 8.58
CA ILE A 289 8.75 30.97 8.03
C ILE A 289 8.53 32.31 7.32
N GLN A 290 8.95 33.43 7.91
CA GLN A 290 8.76 34.74 7.30
C GLN A 290 9.53 34.86 5.99
N ASP A 291 10.79 34.38 5.94
CA ASP A 291 11.59 34.34 4.71
C ASP A 291 10.90 33.50 3.61
N LEU A 292 10.28 32.37 3.97
CA LEU A 292 9.52 31.54 3.02
C LEU A 292 8.20 32.19 2.58
N VAL A 293 7.58 33.00 3.44
CA VAL A 293 6.39 33.82 3.07
C VAL A 293 6.81 34.93 2.10
N ASP A 294 7.90 35.63 2.38
CA ASP A 294 8.43 36.70 1.51
C ASP A 294 8.82 36.18 0.12
N LYS A 295 9.20 34.89 0.04
CA LYS A 295 9.53 34.17 -1.20
C LYS A 295 8.32 33.50 -1.88
N ASN A 296 7.10 33.71 -1.38
CA ASN A 296 5.86 33.05 -1.85
C ASN A 296 5.92 31.51 -1.83
N ILE A 297 6.70 30.92 -0.95
CA ILE A 297 6.74 29.47 -0.70
C ILE A 297 5.70 29.06 0.33
N LEU A 298 5.47 29.92 1.32
CA LEU A 298 4.40 29.76 2.30
C LEU A 298 3.42 30.93 2.23
N ILE A 299 2.16 30.65 2.53
CA ILE A 299 1.11 31.66 2.69
C ILE A 299 0.45 31.50 4.06
N LYS A 300 0.04 32.61 4.66
CA LYS A 300 -0.77 32.59 5.89
C LYS A 300 -2.17 32.07 5.57
N ASP A 301 -2.65 31.10 6.34
CA ASP A 301 -4.00 30.56 6.14
C ASP A 301 -5.08 31.60 6.40
N ILE A 302 -4.93 32.40 7.47
CA ILE A 302 -5.86 33.47 7.83
C ILE A 302 -5.09 34.78 8.04
N PRO A 303 -5.34 35.82 7.23
CA PRO A 303 -4.74 37.12 7.43
C PRO A 303 -5.10 37.71 8.81
N GLY A 304 -4.12 38.26 9.52
CA GLY A 304 -4.33 38.91 10.82
C GLY A 304 -4.53 38.01 12.04
N ALA A 305 -4.44 36.68 11.89
CA ALA A 305 -4.56 35.76 13.00
C ALA A 305 -3.48 36.00 14.08
N LYS A 306 -3.87 36.01 15.37
CA LYS A 306 -2.92 36.16 16.51
C LYS A 306 -1.96 34.98 16.64
N ARG A 307 -2.36 33.80 16.17
CA ARG A 307 -1.54 32.57 16.11
C ARG A 307 -1.60 32.04 14.70
N PRO A 308 -0.79 32.57 13.78
CA PRO A 308 -0.88 32.19 12.37
C PRO A 308 -0.45 30.74 12.14
N SER A 309 -1.16 30.08 11.27
CA SER A 309 -0.73 28.87 10.57
C SER A 309 -0.46 29.21 9.10
N TYR A 310 0.31 28.35 8.46
CA TYR A 310 0.77 28.56 7.10
C TYR A 310 0.53 27.31 6.27
N SER A 311 0.38 27.49 4.97
CA SER A 311 0.32 26.43 3.98
C SER A 311 1.40 26.60 2.92
N ILE A 312 1.86 25.49 2.35
CA ILE A 312 2.78 25.51 1.22
C ILE A 312 2.03 25.98 -0.02
N VAL A 313 2.63 26.85 -0.80
CA VAL A 313 2.14 27.28 -2.11
C VAL A 313 2.74 26.36 -3.17
N TYR A 314 1.95 25.45 -3.70
CA TYR A 314 2.39 24.53 -4.77
C TYR A 314 2.38 25.20 -6.14
N ASP A 315 1.44 26.12 -6.37
CA ASP A 315 1.43 26.99 -7.54
C ASP A 315 1.22 28.45 -7.10
N ALA A 316 1.99 29.37 -7.67
CA ALA A 316 1.83 30.81 -7.44
C ALA A 316 0.57 31.36 -8.16
N GLU A 317 0.03 30.63 -9.14
CA GLU A 317 -1.21 31.00 -9.80
C GLU A 317 -2.42 30.56 -8.97
N ASP A 318 -3.45 31.40 -8.99
CA ASP A 318 -4.73 31.05 -8.37
C ASP A 318 -5.44 29.97 -9.22
N LEU A 319 -5.35 28.73 -8.79
CA LEU A 319 -5.95 27.61 -9.49
C LEU A 319 -7.47 27.62 -9.48
N THR A 320 -8.11 28.44 -8.61
CA THR A 320 -9.58 28.53 -8.55
C THR A 320 -10.19 28.96 -9.88
N GLN A 321 -9.44 29.67 -10.72
CA GLN A 321 -9.89 30.04 -12.08
C GLN A 321 -10.11 28.84 -13.01
N PHE A 322 -9.49 27.70 -12.74
CA PHE A 322 -9.60 26.49 -13.56
C PHE A 322 -10.59 25.47 -13.00
N PHE A 323 -11.06 25.66 -11.76
CA PHE A 323 -11.90 24.71 -11.07
C PHE A 323 -13.20 25.34 -10.59
N THR A 324 -14.31 24.64 -10.77
CA THR A 324 -15.64 25.00 -10.24
C THR A 324 -16.20 23.86 -9.38
N ASP A 325 -17.29 24.11 -8.66
CA ASP A 325 -18.00 23.14 -7.82
C ASP A 325 -17.09 22.42 -6.79
N ILE A 326 -16.19 23.21 -6.19
CA ILE A 326 -15.20 22.73 -5.22
C ILE A 326 -15.93 22.39 -3.91
N ASN A 327 -15.92 21.11 -3.56
CA ASN A 327 -16.50 20.65 -2.30
C ASN A 327 -15.71 19.45 -1.74
N ILE A 328 -15.96 19.10 -0.47
CA ILE A 328 -15.40 17.91 0.16
C ILE A 328 -16.55 16.96 0.48
N THR A 329 -16.41 15.72 0.05
CA THR A 329 -17.25 14.59 0.46
C THR A 329 -16.43 13.66 1.35
N GLU A 330 -17.11 12.85 2.14
CA GLU A 330 -16.49 11.83 2.97
C GLU A 330 -17.13 10.48 2.66
N GLU A 331 -16.31 9.49 2.30
CA GLU A 331 -16.74 8.12 2.05
C GLU A 331 -15.93 7.19 2.95
N ASN A 332 -16.62 6.39 3.76
CA ASN A 332 -15.99 5.46 4.72
C ASN A 332 -14.94 6.12 5.65
N GLY A 333 -15.18 7.37 6.08
CA GLY A 333 -14.26 8.11 6.93
C GLY A 333 -13.06 8.71 6.19
N ILE A 334 -13.03 8.61 4.87
CA ILE A 334 -11.97 9.16 4.01
C ILE A 334 -12.50 10.40 3.31
N PRO A 335 -11.84 11.57 3.45
CA PRO A 335 -12.25 12.78 2.77
C PRO A 335 -11.71 12.86 1.33
N TYR A 336 -12.59 13.33 0.42
CA TYR A 336 -12.28 13.56 -0.99
C TYR A 336 -12.58 15.00 -1.38
N LEU A 337 -11.63 15.62 -2.10
CA LEU A 337 -11.81 16.89 -2.77
C LEU A 337 -12.47 16.65 -4.13
N ASN A 338 -13.66 17.17 -4.32
CA ASN A 338 -14.36 17.13 -5.60
C ASN A 338 -14.36 18.52 -6.24
N ALA A 339 -14.13 18.56 -7.55
CA ALA A 339 -14.18 19.78 -8.34
C ALA A 339 -14.41 19.47 -9.83
N LEU A 340 -14.82 20.47 -10.62
CA LEU A 340 -14.87 20.40 -12.07
C LEU A 340 -13.70 21.19 -12.67
N TYR A 341 -12.79 20.52 -13.37
CA TYR A 341 -11.69 21.17 -14.07
C TYR A 341 -12.16 21.69 -15.43
N LYS A 342 -12.00 23.01 -15.67
CA LYS A 342 -12.47 23.73 -16.87
C LYS A 342 -13.94 23.44 -17.21
N GLY A 343 -14.77 23.18 -16.18
CA GLY A 343 -16.20 22.91 -16.31
C GLY A 343 -16.57 21.62 -17.01
N LYS A 344 -15.62 20.70 -17.26
CA LYS A 344 -15.84 19.49 -18.04
C LYS A 344 -15.36 18.19 -17.38
N LYS A 345 -14.18 18.20 -16.76
CA LYS A 345 -13.59 16.99 -16.18
C LYS A 345 -13.85 16.99 -14.67
N GLN A 346 -14.60 16.00 -14.19
CA GLN A 346 -14.78 15.78 -12.77
C GLN A 346 -13.48 15.30 -12.16
N ILE A 347 -13.13 15.88 -11.03
CA ILE A 347 -11.96 15.55 -10.21
C ILE A 347 -12.49 15.03 -8.88
N CYS A 348 -11.90 13.94 -8.42
CA CYS A 348 -12.14 13.40 -7.10
C CYS A 348 -10.79 12.97 -6.54
N GLU A 349 -10.19 13.78 -5.67
CA GLU A 349 -8.86 13.55 -5.11
C GLU A 349 -8.96 13.26 -3.61
N ARG A 350 -8.36 12.17 -3.18
CA ARG A 350 -8.26 11.88 -1.75
C ARG A 350 -7.36 12.92 -1.08
N ILE A 351 -7.82 13.46 0.06
CA ILE A 351 -7.11 14.51 0.80
C ILE A 351 -6.87 14.10 2.25
N LEU A 352 -5.92 14.77 2.91
CA LEU A 352 -5.68 14.55 4.34
C LEU A 352 -6.87 15.05 5.16
N LYS A 353 -7.26 14.27 6.17
CA LYS A 353 -8.37 14.64 7.08
C LYS A 353 -8.13 15.99 7.75
N LEU A 354 -6.88 16.32 8.09
CA LEU A 354 -6.51 17.63 8.62
C LEU A 354 -6.87 18.77 7.66
N ASP A 355 -6.63 18.59 6.36
CA ASP A 355 -6.93 19.63 5.36
C ASP A 355 -8.44 19.73 5.10
N ALA A 356 -9.15 18.59 5.10
CA ALA A 356 -10.61 18.57 5.04
C ALA A 356 -11.24 19.33 6.21
N ASP A 357 -10.83 19.04 7.44
CA ASP A 357 -11.30 19.71 8.66
C ASP A 357 -11.00 21.22 8.64
N ARG A 358 -9.82 21.60 8.14
CA ARG A 358 -9.43 23.02 8.02
C ARG A 358 -10.24 23.75 6.96
N TYR A 359 -10.49 23.12 5.83
CA TYR A 359 -11.32 23.70 4.76
C TYR A 359 -12.77 23.90 5.22
N GLN A 360 -13.37 22.89 5.84
CA GLN A 360 -14.73 22.96 6.38
C GLN A 360 -14.89 24.03 7.47
N LYS A 361 -13.83 24.29 8.25
CA LYS A 361 -13.80 25.35 9.27
C LYS A 361 -13.46 26.74 8.70
N GLY A 362 -13.20 26.86 7.40
CA GLY A 362 -12.74 28.11 6.77
C GLY A 362 -11.29 28.48 7.08
N ASP A 363 -10.51 27.57 7.67
CA ASP A 363 -9.10 27.77 8.04
C ASP A 363 -8.14 27.52 6.87
N LEU A 364 -8.62 26.96 5.76
CA LEU A 364 -7.85 26.65 4.57
C LEU A 364 -8.62 27.14 3.33
N PRO A 365 -8.13 28.12 2.56
CA PRO A 365 -8.79 28.59 1.33
C PRO A 365 -8.80 27.50 0.23
N SER A 366 -9.80 27.57 -0.65
CA SER A 366 -9.91 26.68 -1.82
C SER A 366 -8.67 26.71 -2.71
N SER A 367 -8.06 27.88 -2.90
CA SER A 367 -6.84 28.05 -3.68
C SER A 367 -5.68 27.24 -3.12
N ASN A 368 -5.50 27.20 -1.80
CA ASN A 368 -4.46 26.41 -1.15
C ASN A 368 -4.75 24.91 -1.23
N LEU A 369 -6.01 24.52 -1.12
CA LEU A 369 -6.43 23.13 -1.25
C LEU A 369 -6.18 22.60 -2.67
N LEU A 370 -6.64 23.34 -3.68
CA LEU A 370 -6.39 23.02 -5.09
C LEU A 370 -4.90 23.05 -5.43
N SER A 371 -4.17 24.03 -4.93
CA SER A 371 -2.72 24.11 -5.14
C SER A 371 -2.00 22.88 -4.59
N LYS A 372 -2.43 22.34 -3.46
CA LYS A 372 -1.84 21.14 -2.86
C LYS A 372 -2.16 19.84 -3.62
N TYR A 373 -3.41 19.66 -4.05
CA TYR A 373 -3.89 18.38 -4.56
C TYR A 373 -4.07 18.33 -6.08
N CYS A 374 -4.16 19.47 -6.76
CA CYS A 374 -4.49 19.54 -8.18
C CYS A 374 -3.48 20.31 -9.05
N SER A 375 -2.35 20.81 -8.49
CA SER A 375 -1.37 21.61 -9.25
C SER A 375 -0.76 20.84 -10.43
N TYR A 376 -0.53 19.55 -10.30
CA TYR A 376 0.00 18.69 -11.35
C TYR A 376 -0.92 18.63 -12.59
N MET A 377 -2.25 18.70 -12.38
CA MET A 377 -3.22 18.64 -13.47
C MET A 377 -3.17 19.88 -14.38
N VAL A 378 -2.93 21.04 -13.77
CA VAL A 378 -2.78 22.28 -14.52
C VAL A 378 -1.44 22.30 -15.27
N ALA A 379 -0.38 21.79 -14.64
CA ALA A 379 0.94 21.68 -15.26
C ALA A 379 0.95 20.73 -16.47
N SER A 380 0.34 19.55 -16.35
CA SER A 380 0.27 18.53 -17.42
C SER A 380 -0.61 18.94 -18.62
N ASN A 381 -1.46 19.96 -18.48
CA ASN A 381 -2.34 20.42 -19.57
C ASN A 381 -1.87 21.76 -20.19
N ARG A 382 -0.63 22.20 -19.92
CA ARG A 382 -0.01 23.38 -20.54
C ARG A 382 0.81 23.04 -21.78
N GLU A 383 1.01 21.75 -22.09
CA GLU A 383 1.55 21.24 -23.34
C GLU A 383 0.40 20.94 -24.32
#